data_b507a917029ac043ac382d4f633957ac
#
_entry.id   b507a917029ac043ac382d4f633957ac
#
_cell.length_a   1.000
_cell.length_b   1.000
_cell.length_c   1.000
_cell.angle_alpha   90.00
_cell.angle_beta   90.00
_cell.angle_gamma   90.00
#
_symmetry.space_group_name_H-M   'P 1'
#
loop_
_entity.id
_entity.type
_entity.pdbx_description
1 polymer ?
#
loop_
_entity_poly.entity_id
_entity_poly.type
_entity_poly.pdbx_seq_one_letter_code
_entity_poly.pdbx_strand_id
1 'polypeptide(L)'
;MIDTPWGPLPIADAHVHFFSHPFFASLAEQKGVPVDQLGPLLKWQLPADDPRQLADAWAHELDRNRVAKAALIASVPGDGDSVIAAIHRHPERFYGYLMVNPTLEAAASQVETALSSGHIRGLAFFPAMHRYSIQDDRVTTLLELLAGRPRGVVFVHCGVLSVGVRRALGLPSAFDMKFSNPVDLHAVALRFPQLRFVVPHFGAGYLREALMLCDLCPNLYLDTSSSNSWMRYEEAHLDLRAVFRRVLDVVGPQRLLFGTDSSFFPRGWNAAIFEMQSKALYEIGVTEEIARLIFHDNLVRLFS
;
A
#
# COMPACT_ATOMS: atom_id res chain seq x y z
N MET A 1 15.11 13.66 7.77
CA MET A 1 16.09 12.92 6.97
C MET A 1 16.66 11.79 7.80
N ILE A 2 16.83 10.62 7.22
CA ILE A 2 17.47 9.45 7.84
C ILE A 2 18.91 9.33 7.32
N ASP A 3 19.84 8.95 8.19
CA ASP A 3 21.21 8.65 7.78
C ASP A 3 21.22 7.34 7.00
N THR A 4 21.70 7.37 5.76
CA THR A 4 21.75 6.23 4.84
C THR A 4 23.19 5.99 4.38
N PRO A 5 23.50 4.88 3.70
CA PRO A 5 24.82 4.69 3.09
C PRO A 5 25.24 5.78 2.09
N TRP A 6 24.31 6.56 1.57
CA TRP A 6 24.57 7.70 0.67
C TRP A 6 24.63 9.05 1.40
N GLY A 7 24.46 9.07 2.72
CA GLY A 7 24.28 10.29 3.50
C GLY A 7 22.82 10.53 3.90
N PRO A 8 22.46 11.70 4.44
CA PRO A 8 21.11 11.99 4.91
C PRO A 8 20.10 12.14 3.75
N LEU A 9 19.11 11.22 3.67
CA LEU A 9 18.04 11.28 2.68
C LEU A 9 16.67 11.53 3.32
N PRO A 10 15.76 12.28 2.64
CA PRO A 10 14.36 12.28 2.99
C PRO A 10 13.74 10.93 2.64
N ILE A 11 12.83 10.44 3.49
CA ILE A 11 12.14 9.16 3.29
C ILE A 11 10.64 9.40 3.25
N ALA A 12 9.96 8.80 2.27
CA ALA A 12 8.52 8.77 2.14
C ALA A 12 8.06 7.33 1.90
N ASP A 13 7.19 6.83 2.77
CA ASP A 13 6.72 5.45 2.78
C ASP A 13 5.42 5.34 1.97
N ALA A 14 5.43 4.58 0.89
CA ALA A 14 4.28 4.40 0.00
C ALA A 14 3.22 3.44 0.53
N HIS A 15 3.49 2.75 1.67
CA HIS A 15 2.64 1.65 2.09
C HIS A 15 2.56 1.53 3.63
N VAL A 16 1.59 2.23 4.20
CA VAL A 16 1.26 2.15 5.62
C VAL A 16 -0.22 1.85 5.78
N HIS A 17 -0.56 0.72 6.40
CA HIS A 17 -1.93 0.41 6.74
C HIS A 17 -2.41 1.25 7.92
N PHE A 18 -3.51 1.97 7.75
CA PHE A 18 -4.15 2.74 8.80
C PHE A 18 -5.22 1.88 9.47
N PHE A 19 -4.79 1.06 10.46
CA PHE A 19 -5.67 0.20 11.23
C PHE A 19 -6.47 1.02 12.25
N SER A 20 -7.54 1.64 11.77
CA SER A 20 -8.47 2.48 12.52
C SER A 20 -9.35 1.67 13.49
N HIS A 21 -10.10 2.35 14.35
CA HIS A 21 -11.09 1.67 15.20
C HIS A 21 -12.12 0.86 14.40
N PRO A 22 -12.72 1.36 13.28
CA PRO A 22 -13.58 0.57 12.41
C PRO A 22 -12.96 -0.74 11.91
N PHE A 23 -11.65 -0.76 11.61
CA PHE A 23 -10.96 -1.98 11.23
C PHE A 23 -11.00 -3.03 12.36
N PHE A 24 -10.71 -2.64 13.61
CA PHE A 24 -10.77 -3.56 14.74
C PHE A 24 -12.21 -3.94 15.10
N ALA A 25 -13.18 -3.02 14.99
CA ALA A 25 -14.58 -3.32 15.18
C ALA A 25 -15.06 -4.43 14.22
N SER A 26 -14.69 -4.35 12.94
CA SER A 26 -14.99 -5.38 11.95
C SER A 26 -14.35 -6.73 12.28
N LEU A 27 -13.13 -6.75 12.81
CA LEU A 27 -12.47 -8.00 13.23
C LEU A 27 -13.12 -8.59 14.48
N ALA A 28 -13.51 -7.75 15.44
CA ALA A 28 -14.18 -8.15 16.68
C ALA A 28 -15.55 -8.78 16.40
N GLU A 29 -16.34 -8.16 15.52
CA GLU A 29 -17.61 -8.70 15.04
C GLU A 29 -17.43 -10.10 14.42
N GLN A 30 -16.47 -10.26 13.50
CA GLN A 30 -16.17 -11.53 12.85
C GLN A 30 -15.68 -12.60 13.85
N LYS A 31 -14.97 -12.18 14.90
CA LYS A 31 -14.48 -13.06 15.97
C LYS A 31 -15.57 -13.39 16.99
N GLY A 32 -16.61 -12.58 17.10
CA GLY A 32 -17.66 -12.70 18.10
C GLY A 32 -17.21 -12.29 19.51
N VAL A 33 -16.36 -11.26 19.63
CA VAL A 33 -15.84 -10.74 20.89
C VAL A 33 -15.96 -9.20 20.94
N PRO A 34 -16.00 -8.58 22.11
CA PRO A 34 -15.85 -7.13 22.25
C PRO A 34 -14.51 -6.61 21.70
N VAL A 35 -14.49 -5.39 21.17
CA VAL A 35 -13.29 -4.80 20.51
C VAL A 35 -12.09 -4.75 21.47
N ASP A 36 -12.32 -4.37 22.73
CA ASP A 36 -11.28 -4.24 23.76
C ASP A 36 -10.53 -5.55 24.05
N GLN A 37 -11.16 -6.71 23.79
CA GLN A 37 -10.50 -8.01 23.93
C GLN A 37 -9.48 -8.30 22.82
N LEU A 38 -9.55 -7.61 21.68
CA LEU A 38 -8.59 -7.84 20.61
C LEU A 38 -7.16 -7.40 20.96
N GLY A 39 -7.02 -6.33 21.74
CA GLY A 39 -5.70 -5.84 22.17
C GLY A 39 -4.89 -6.91 22.92
N PRO A 40 -5.40 -7.49 24.01
CA PRO A 40 -4.75 -8.60 24.71
C PRO A 40 -4.50 -9.84 23.83
N LEU A 41 -5.47 -10.23 22.99
CA LEU A 41 -5.33 -11.38 22.10
C LEU A 41 -4.20 -11.23 21.07
N LEU A 42 -4.06 -10.03 20.52
CA LEU A 42 -3.06 -9.72 19.49
C LEU A 42 -1.74 -9.23 20.11
N LYS A 43 -1.74 -8.82 21.36
CA LYS A 43 -0.67 -8.05 22.02
C LYS A 43 -0.40 -6.73 21.29
N TRP A 44 -1.46 -6.09 20.81
CA TRP A 44 -1.43 -4.84 20.07
C TRP A 44 -2.08 -3.71 20.89
N GLN A 45 -1.64 -2.49 20.62
CA GLN A 45 -2.31 -1.30 21.10
C GLN A 45 -3.46 -0.98 20.15
N LEU A 46 -4.69 -0.94 20.67
CA LEU A 46 -5.84 -0.58 19.85
C LEU A 46 -5.95 0.96 19.76
N PRO A 47 -6.35 1.49 18.60
CA PRO A 47 -6.62 2.92 18.49
C PRO A 47 -7.91 3.29 19.22
N ALA A 48 -8.00 4.55 19.63
CA ALA A 48 -9.25 5.14 20.07
C ALA A 48 -10.26 5.30 18.91
N ASP A 49 -11.51 5.56 19.24
CA ASP A 49 -12.59 5.82 18.26
C ASP A 49 -12.28 7.03 17.38
N ASP A 50 -11.65 8.06 17.94
CA ASP A 50 -11.25 9.25 17.20
C ASP A 50 -10.00 8.98 16.34
N PRO A 51 -10.14 8.93 15.01
CA PRO A 51 -9.03 8.63 14.10
C PRO A 51 -7.92 9.67 14.13
N ARG A 52 -8.17 10.88 14.64
CA ARG A 52 -7.16 11.93 14.79
C ARG A 52 -6.09 11.53 15.82
N GLN A 53 -6.44 10.77 16.85
CA GLN A 53 -5.47 10.25 17.82
C GLN A 53 -4.53 9.22 17.18
N LEU A 54 -5.04 8.35 16.33
CA LEU A 54 -4.21 7.42 15.56
C LEU A 54 -3.32 8.17 14.56
N ALA A 55 -3.85 9.23 13.94
CA ALA A 55 -3.06 10.10 13.05
C ALA A 55 -1.91 10.80 13.78
N ASP A 56 -2.17 11.34 14.99
CA ASP A 56 -1.14 11.93 15.84
C ASP A 56 -0.08 10.88 16.26
N ALA A 57 -0.51 9.67 16.59
CA ALA A 57 0.42 8.57 16.90
C ALA A 57 1.31 8.19 15.72
N TRP A 58 0.75 8.08 14.50
CA TRP A 58 1.53 7.85 13.29
C TRP A 58 2.45 9.03 12.93
N ALA A 59 2.00 10.28 13.06
CA ALA A 59 2.85 11.44 12.83
C ALA A 59 4.05 11.45 13.79
N HIS A 60 3.80 11.19 15.09
CA HIS A 60 4.87 11.06 16.09
C HIS A 60 5.82 9.88 15.78
N GLU A 61 5.28 8.74 15.35
CA GLU A 61 6.09 7.58 14.95
C GLU A 61 7.00 7.89 13.76
N LEU A 62 6.47 8.60 12.75
CA LEU A 62 7.28 9.07 11.62
C LEU A 62 8.36 10.06 12.05
N ASP A 63 8.05 10.98 13.00
CA ASP A 63 9.04 11.92 13.54
C ASP A 63 10.17 11.20 14.27
N ARG A 64 9.82 10.23 15.12
CA ARG A 64 10.79 9.41 15.85
C ARG A 64 11.74 8.68 14.92
N ASN A 65 11.25 8.21 13.78
CA ASN A 65 12.03 7.53 12.76
C ASN A 65 12.58 8.48 11.67
N ARG A 66 12.36 9.81 11.78
CA ARG A 66 12.78 10.83 10.81
C ARG A 66 12.25 10.60 9.38
N VAL A 67 11.11 9.94 9.25
CA VAL A 67 10.39 9.71 8.00
C VAL A 67 9.58 10.97 7.66
N ALA A 68 9.68 11.46 6.44
CA ALA A 68 9.05 12.71 6.04
C ALA A 68 7.55 12.55 5.78
N LYS A 69 7.14 11.54 5.05
CA LYS A 69 5.75 11.34 4.60
C LYS A 69 5.38 9.85 4.59
N ALA A 70 4.07 9.58 4.60
CA ALA A 70 3.54 8.24 4.37
C ALA A 70 2.24 8.27 3.56
N ALA A 71 2.01 7.25 2.75
CA ALA A 71 0.71 6.98 2.14
C ALA A 71 -0.06 5.98 3.00
N LEU A 72 -1.19 6.44 3.56
CA LEU A 72 -2.05 5.67 4.45
C LEU A 72 -3.09 4.90 3.63
N ILE A 73 -3.24 3.62 3.92
CA ILE A 73 -4.26 2.76 3.29
C ILE A 73 -5.35 2.48 4.32
N ALA A 74 -6.57 2.99 4.08
CA ALA A 74 -7.74 2.56 4.84
C ALA A 74 -7.86 1.03 4.75
N SER A 75 -7.99 0.34 5.86
CA SER A 75 -7.80 -1.13 5.91
C SER A 75 -9.09 -1.92 6.11
N VAL A 76 -10.21 -1.23 5.99
CA VAL A 76 -11.55 -1.81 5.86
C VAL A 76 -12.32 -1.04 4.78
N PRO A 77 -13.07 -1.73 3.90
CA PRO A 77 -13.82 -1.07 2.85
C PRO A 77 -14.77 0.00 3.38
N GLY A 78 -14.73 1.18 2.77
CA GLY A 78 -15.60 2.30 3.12
C GLY A 78 -15.13 3.19 4.27
N ASP A 79 -14.04 2.85 4.98
CA ASP A 79 -13.47 3.68 6.06
C ASP A 79 -12.59 4.83 5.49
N GLY A 80 -13.17 5.64 4.60
CA GLY A 80 -12.51 6.83 4.08
C GLY A 80 -12.35 7.93 5.13
N ASP A 81 -13.32 8.06 6.02
CA ASP A 81 -13.38 9.15 7.01
C ASP A 81 -12.19 9.12 7.96
N SER A 82 -11.72 7.93 8.36
CA SER A 82 -10.55 7.81 9.22
C SER A 82 -9.28 8.34 8.54
N VAL A 83 -9.06 8.01 7.26
CA VAL A 83 -7.88 8.48 6.51
C VAL A 83 -8.02 9.95 6.13
N ILE A 84 -9.23 10.41 5.78
CA ILE A 84 -9.52 11.84 5.54
C ILE A 84 -9.19 12.67 6.80
N ALA A 85 -9.63 12.21 7.96
CA ALA A 85 -9.34 12.87 9.24
C ALA A 85 -7.83 12.95 9.51
N ALA A 86 -7.08 11.87 9.18
CA ALA A 86 -5.63 11.83 9.33
C ALA A 86 -4.93 12.85 8.41
N ILE A 87 -5.33 12.91 7.13
CA ILE A 87 -4.75 13.85 6.16
C ILE A 87 -5.10 15.29 6.54
N HIS A 88 -6.35 15.55 6.91
CA HIS A 88 -6.76 16.88 7.37
C HIS A 88 -5.97 17.34 8.62
N ARG A 89 -5.66 16.42 9.52
CA ARG A 89 -4.89 16.68 10.74
C ARG A 89 -3.42 16.97 10.45
N HIS A 90 -2.81 16.23 9.49
CA HIS A 90 -1.40 16.34 9.13
C HIS A 90 -1.21 16.36 7.59
N PRO A 91 -1.65 17.43 6.89
CA PRO A 91 -1.70 17.47 5.42
C PRO A 91 -0.31 17.38 4.75
N GLU A 92 0.74 17.84 5.46
CA GLU A 92 2.11 17.75 4.95
C GLU A 92 2.77 16.39 5.16
N ARG A 93 2.11 15.49 5.92
CA ARG A 93 2.67 14.20 6.31
C ARG A 93 2.04 13.02 5.60
N PHE A 94 0.75 13.11 5.26
CA PHE A 94 0.00 11.95 4.79
C PHE A 94 -0.60 12.16 3.39
N TYR A 95 -0.50 11.12 2.59
CA TYR A 95 -1.35 10.84 1.44
C TYR A 95 -2.32 9.72 1.83
N GLY A 96 -3.41 9.52 1.05
CA GLY A 96 -4.40 8.51 1.42
C GLY A 96 -4.97 7.72 0.27
N TYR A 97 -5.20 6.44 0.58
CA TYR A 97 -5.97 5.52 -0.23
C TYR A 97 -7.25 5.11 0.50
N LEU A 98 -8.37 5.13 -0.21
CA LEU A 98 -9.60 4.47 0.21
C LEU A 98 -9.54 2.99 -0.20
N MET A 99 -9.67 2.06 0.74
CA MET A 99 -9.91 0.66 0.39
C MET A 99 -11.34 0.50 -0.11
N VAL A 100 -11.49 -0.12 -1.27
CA VAL A 100 -12.79 -0.29 -1.92
C VAL A 100 -13.08 -1.77 -2.16
N ASN A 101 -14.31 -2.16 -1.85
CA ASN A 101 -14.87 -3.43 -2.30
C ASN A 101 -15.99 -3.16 -3.32
N PRO A 102 -15.75 -3.31 -4.63
CA PRO A 102 -16.71 -3.00 -5.68
C PRO A 102 -17.94 -3.92 -5.68
N THR A 103 -17.92 -5.00 -4.88
CA THR A 103 -19.08 -5.90 -4.76
C THR A 103 -20.14 -5.37 -3.80
N LEU A 104 -19.84 -4.31 -3.04
CA LEU A 104 -20.79 -3.66 -2.14
C LEU A 104 -21.62 -2.63 -2.90
N GLU A 105 -22.91 -2.57 -2.63
CA GLU A 105 -23.84 -1.62 -3.24
C GLU A 105 -23.43 -0.16 -3.00
N ALA A 106 -22.91 0.13 -1.81
CA ALA A 106 -22.46 1.47 -1.42
C ALA A 106 -21.11 1.89 -2.01
N ALA A 107 -20.41 1.02 -2.78
CA ALA A 107 -19.02 1.29 -3.20
C ALA A 107 -18.90 2.59 -4.00
N ALA A 108 -19.79 2.85 -4.96
CA ALA A 108 -19.73 4.06 -5.79
C ALA A 108 -19.96 5.33 -4.96
N SER A 109 -20.98 5.36 -4.11
CA SER A 109 -21.26 6.52 -3.25
C SER A 109 -20.17 6.79 -2.22
N GLN A 110 -19.53 5.74 -1.68
CA GLN A 110 -18.39 5.87 -0.79
C GLN A 110 -17.19 6.51 -1.52
N VAL A 111 -16.92 6.07 -2.76
CA VAL A 111 -15.84 6.64 -3.58
C VAL A 111 -16.14 8.11 -3.93
N GLU A 112 -17.33 8.44 -4.37
CA GLU A 112 -17.73 9.83 -4.66
C GLU A 112 -17.57 10.74 -3.45
N THR A 113 -18.03 10.31 -2.28
CA THR A 113 -17.91 11.04 -1.03
C THR A 113 -16.44 11.28 -0.67
N ALA A 114 -15.62 10.22 -0.70
CA ALA A 114 -14.20 10.30 -0.36
C ALA A 114 -13.43 11.21 -1.33
N LEU A 115 -13.67 11.10 -2.64
CA LEU A 115 -13.03 11.94 -3.65
C LEU A 115 -13.46 13.41 -3.55
N SER A 116 -14.72 13.66 -3.14
CA SER A 116 -15.25 15.02 -2.96
C SER A 116 -14.64 15.76 -1.77
N SER A 117 -14.04 15.04 -0.81
CA SER A 117 -13.28 15.65 0.28
C SER A 117 -12.04 16.41 -0.21
N GLY A 118 -11.51 16.08 -1.40
CA GLY A 118 -10.25 16.60 -1.92
C GLY A 118 -8.98 16.02 -1.24
N HIS A 119 -9.13 15.21 -0.19
CA HIS A 119 -8.01 14.60 0.55
C HIS A 119 -7.62 13.23 0.02
N ILE A 120 -8.59 12.44 -0.47
CA ILE A 120 -8.33 11.13 -1.07
C ILE A 120 -8.05 11.31 -2.56
N ARG A 121 -6.92 10.77 -3.00
CA ARG A 121 -6.51 10.71 -4.43
C ARG A 121 -6.20 9.29 -4.87
N GLY A 122 -6.27 8.32 -3.97
CA GLY A 122 -5.99 6.93 -4.23
C GLY A 122 -7.16 6.01 -3.89
N LEU A 123 -7.40 5.01 -4.75
CA LEU A 123 -8.26 3.88 -4.45
C LEU A 123 -7.40 2.63 -4.31
N ALA A 124 -7.66 1.83 -3.27
CA ALA A 124 -6.96 0.58 -3.02
C ALA A 124 -7.90 -0.61 -3.23
N PHE A 125 -7.55 -1.45 -4.20
CA PHE A 125 -8.28 -2.65 -4.58
C PHE A 125 -7.55 -3.90 -4.10
N PHE A 126 -8.32 -4.84 -3.54
CA PHE A 126 -7.85 -6.14 -3.09
C PHE A 126 -8.69 -7.25 -3.75
N PRO A 127 -8.50 -7.50 -5.06
CA PRO A 127 -9.39 -8.38 -5.83
C PRO A 127 -9.48 -9.79 -5.25
N ALA A 128 -8.34 -10.37 -4.88
CA ALA A 128 -8.30 -11.71 -4.29
C ALA A 128 -8.94 -11.80 -2.89
N MET A 129 -8.88 -10.72 -2.10
CA MET A 129 -9.50 -10.66 -0.77
C MET A 129 -11.02 -10.58 -0.87
N HIS A 130 -11.54 -9.81 -1.81
CA HIS A 130 -12.96 -9.57 -1.97
C HIS A 130 -13.61 -10.37 -3.12
N ARG A 131 -12.83 -11.24 -3.79
CA ARG A 131 -13.28 -12.20 -4.80
C ARG A 131 -13.98 -11.57 -6.01
N TYR A 132 -13.33 -10.60 -6.65
CA TYR A 132 -13.80 -9.99 -7.89
C TYR A 132 -12.64 -9.85 -8.89
N SER A 133 -12.97 -9.78 -10.18
CA SER A 133 -12.00 -9.46 -11.22
C SER A 133 -11.71 -7.96 -11.23
N ILE A 134 -10.44 -7.57 -11.38
CA ILE A 134 -10.08 -6.16 -11.60
C ILE A 134 -10.68 -5.59 -12.90
N GLN A 135 -11.11 -6.47 -13.81
CA GLN A 135 -11.76 -6.12 -15.08
C GLN A 135 -13.30 -6.05 -14.98
N ASP A 136 -13.87 -6.21 -13.79
CA ASP A 136 -15.31 -6.12 -13.55
C ASP A 136 -15.84 -4.71 -13.87
N ASP A 137 -17.04 -4.61 -14.45
CA ASP A 137 -17.66 -3.32 -14.80
C ASP A 137 -17.84 -2.41 -13.58
N ARG A 138 -18.08 -2.99 -12.41
CA ARG A 138 -18.16 -2.23 -11.14
C ARG A 138 -16.84 -1.54 -10.81
N VAL A 139 -15.69 -2.21 -11.07
CA VAL A 139 -14.37 -1.58 -10.93
C VAL A 139 -14.21 -0.47 -11.95
N THR A 140 -14.62 -0.72 -13.20
CA THR A 140 -14.59 0.29 -14.27
C THR A 140 -15.32 1.57 -13.85
N THR A 141 -16.54 1.46 -13.31
CA THR A 141 -17.31 2.61 -12.79
C THR A 141 -16.53 3.40 -11.74
N LEU A 142 -15.87 2.71 -10.79
CA LEU A 142 -15.07 3.38 -9.75
C LEU A 142 -13.81 4.06 -10.31
N LEU A 143 -13.18 3.45 -11.31
CA LEU A 143 -12.04 4.05 -12.00
C LEU A 143 -12.44 5.27 -12.84
N GLU A 144 -13.62 5.28 -13.43
CA GLU A 144 -14.17 6.45 -14.15
C GLU A 144 -14.40 7.64 -13.20
N LEU A 145 -14.92 7.40 -11.99
CA LEU A 145 -15.04 8.42 -10.96
C LEU A 145 -13.67 9.00 -10.56
N LEU A 146 -12.67 8.14 -10.39
CA LEU A 146 -11.31 8.56 -10.07
C LEU A 146 -10.65 9.31 -11.24
N ALA A 147 -10.83 8.83 -12.48
CA ALA A 147 -10.27 9.42 -13.69
C ALA A 147 -10.81 10.83 -13.98
N GLY A 148 -11.98 11.16 -13.47
CA GLY A 148 -12.54 12.52 -13.45
C GLY A 148 -11.83 13.49 -12.50
N ARG A 149 -10.86 13.00 -11.73
CA ARG A 149 -10.06 13.82 -10.79
C ARG A 149 -8.60 13.88 -11.25
N PRO A 150 -7.90 15.00 -11.01
CA PRO A 150 -6.50 15.09 -11.37
C PRO A 150 -5.66 14.11 -10.53
N ARG A 151 -4.72 13.43 -11.21
CA ARG A 151 -3.69 12.60 -10.57
C ARG A 151 -4.24 11.44 -9.73
N GLY A 152 -5.26 10.75 -10.24
CA GLY A 152 -5.80 9.55 -9.60
C GLY A 152 -4.76 8.43 -9.52
N VAL A 153 -4.65 7.79 -8.35
CA VAL A 153 -3.76 6.66 -8.08
C VAL A 153 -4.59 5.43 -7.76
N VAL A 154 -4.23 4.32 -8.37
CA VAL A 154 -4.90 3.03 -8.21
C VAL A 154 -3.92 2.03 -7.63
N PHE A 155 -4.10 1.66 -6.39
CA PHE A 155 -3.33 0.61 -5.75
C PHE A 155 -4.07 -0.72 -5.95
N VAL A 156 -3.40 -1.74 -6.48
CA VAL A 156 -4.01 -3.06 -6.70
C VAL A 156 -3.13 -4.14 -6.10
N HIS A 157 -3.61 -4.77 -5.04
CA HIS A 157 -2.91 -5.90 -4.44
C HIS A 157 -2.97 -7.11 -5.37
N CYS A 158 -1.82 -7.53 -5.85
CA CYS A 158 -1.61 -8.74 -6.63
C CYS A 158 -0.78 -9.75 -5.85
N GLY A 159 -0.77 -11.00 -6.31
CA GLY A 159 0.04 -12.06 -5.71
C GLY A 159 -0.51 -12.61 -4.39
N VAL A 160 0.37 -13.27 -3.65
CA VAL A 160 0.01 -13.94 -2.39
C VAL A 160 -0.31 -12.91 -1.32
N LEU A 161 -1.48 -13.02 -0.72
CA LEU A 161 -1.91 -12.20 0.41
C LEU A 161 -2.08 -13.07 1.66
N SER A 162 -1.32 -12.75 2.70
CA SER A 162 -1.46 -13.36 4.02
C SER A 162 -1.80 -12.30 5.05
N VAL A 163 -3.06 -12.25 5.47
CA VAL A 163 -3.50 -11.31 6.50
C VAL A 163 -3.18 -11.87 7.88
N GLY A 164 -2.01 -11.50 8.41
CA GLY A 164 -1.46 -12.05 9.66
C GLY A 164 -2.37 -11.88 10.85
N VAL A 165 -3.08 -10.75 10.98
CA VAL A 165 -4.03 -10.49 12.07
C VAL A 165 -5.21 -11.48 12.05
N ARG A 166 -5.75 -11.82 10.88
CA ARG A 166 -6.83 -12.80 10.77
C ARG A 166 -6.38 -14.19 11.27
N ARG A 167 -5.18 -14.59 10.86
CA ARG A 167 -4.58 -15.85 11.32
C ARG A 167 -4.35 -15.84 12.84
N ALA A 168 -3.85 -14.76 13.41
CA ALA A 168 -3.64 -14.63 14.85
C ALA A 168 -4.95 -14.71 15.64
N LEU A 169 -6.06 -14.23 15.06
CA LEU A 169 -7.40 -14.32 15.64
C LEU A 169 -8.10 -15.65 15.34
N GLY A 170 -7.51 -16.54 14.54
CA GLY A 170 -8.15 -17.80 14.11
C GLY A 170 -9.30 -17.55 13.12
N LEU A 171 -9.31 -16.42 12.43
CA LEU A 171 -10.31 -16.10 11.42
C LEU A 171 -9.91 -16.68 10.05
N PRO A 172 -10.87 -17.23 9.28
CA PRO A 172 -10.58 -17.73 7.94
C PRO A 172 -10.12 -16.61 7.00
N SER A 173 -9.25 -16.95 6.07
CA SER A 173 -8.93 -16.07 4.95
C SER A 173 -9.89 -16.36 3.80
N ALA A 174 -10.55 -15.28 3.29
CA ALA A 174 -11.42 -15.39 2.11
C ALA A 174 -10.66 -15.28 0.79
N PHE A 175 -9.33 -15.21 0.83
CA PHE A 175 -8.45 -15.00 -0.28
C PHE A 175 -8.61 -16.07 -1.38
N ASP A 176 -8.81 -15.61 -2.63
CA ASP A 176 -8.90 -16.46 -3.81
C ASP A 176 -7.85 -16.01 -4.86
N MET A 177 -6.81 -16.82 -5.02
CA MET A 177 -5.68 -16.51 -5.89
C MET A 177 -6.03 -16.32 -7.36
N LYS A 178 -7.17 -16.82 -7.83
CA LYS A 178 -7.59 -16.64 -9.22
C LYS A 178 -7.78 -15.16 -9.60
N PHE A 179 -7.94 -14.29 -8.60
CA PHE A 179 -8.10 -12.85 -8.79
C PHE A 179 -6.83 -12.04 -8.46
N SER A 180 -5.67 -12.69 -8.33
CA SER A 180 -4.44 -12.04 -7.87
C SER A 180 -3.38 -11.85 -8.96
N ASN A 181 -3.65 -12.26 -10.21
CA ASN A 181 -2.66 -12.16 -11.28
C ASN A 181 -2.52 -10.69 -11.76
N PRO A 182 -1.32 -10.07 -11.70
CA PRO A 182 -1.12 -8.71 -12.16
C PRO A 182 -1.37 -8.54 -13.67
N VAL A 183 -1.28 -9.59 -14.50
CA VAL A 183 -1.56 -9.52 -15.94
C VAL A 183 -2.99 -9.07 -16.22
N ASP A 184 -3.92 -9.34 -15.32
CA ASP A 184 -5.32 -8.89 -15.45
C ASP A 184 -5.46 -7.35 -15.46
N LEU A 185 -4.45 -6.64 -14.94
CA LEU A 185 -4.39 -5.16 -15.00
C LEU A 185 -4.07 -4.61 -16.37
N HIS A 186 -3.53 -5.40 -17.31
CA HIS A 186 -3.05 -4.88 -18.59
C HIS A 186 -4.13 -4.10 -19.34
N ALA A 187 -5.29 -4.72 -19.58
CA ALA A 187 -6.40 -4.08 -20.29
C ALA A 187 -6.93 -2.84 -19.53
N VAL A 188 -6.94 -2.89 -18.21
CA VAL A 188 -7.39 -1.79 -17.36
C VAL A 188 -6.42 -0.60 -17.43
N ALA A 189 -5.11 -0.86 -17.34
CA ALA A 189 -4.08 0.17 -17.41
C ALA A 189 -4.07 0.89 -18.77
N LEU A 190 -4.29 0.15 -19.86
CA LEU A 190 -4.42 0.71 -21.21
C LEU A 190 -5.69 1.54 -21.39
N ARG A 191 -6.80 1.12 -20.79
CA ARG A 191 -8.08 1.85 -20.83
C ARG A 191 -8.03 3.17 -20.06
N PHE A 192 -7.23 3.25 -19.00
CA PHE A 192 -7.10 4.43 -18.14
C PHE A 192 -5.66 4.98 -18.10
N PRO A 193 -5.10 5.46 -19.24
CA PRO A 193 -3.71 5.92 -19.32
C PRO A 193 -3.42 7.15 -18.45
N GLN A 194 -4.44 7.91 -18.04
CA GLN A 194 -4.33 9.05 -17.14
C GLN A 194 -4.21 8.67 -15.67
N LEU A 195 -4.60 7.43 -15.29
CA LEU A 195 -4.45 6.92 -13.94
C LEU A 195 -3.07 6.28 -13.75
N ARG A 196 -2.57 6.35 -12.53
CA ARG A 196 -1.30 5.73 -12.12
C ARG A 196 -1.60 4.50 -11.31
N PHE A 197 -1.14 3.34 -11.76
CA PHE A 197 -1.38 2.06 -11.09
C PHE A 197 -0.16 1.68 -10.25
N VAL A 198 -0.37 1.20 -9.03
CA VAL A 198 0.66 0.73 -8.11
C VAL A 198 0.40 -0.74 -7.80
N VAL A 199 1.36 -1.61 -8.12
CA VAL A 199 1.36 -3.02 -7.73
C VAL A 199 2.35 -3.18 -6.58
N PRO A 200 1.88 -3.53 -5.35
CA PRO A 200 2.74 -3.65 -4.18
C PRO A 200 3.55 -4.94 -4.17
N HIS A 201 4.57 -4.95 -3.28
CA HIS A 201 5.36 -6.13 -2.94
C HIS A 201 6.04 -6.78 -4.16
N PHE A 202 6.40 -5.97 -5.18
CA PHE A 202 6.93 -6.48 -6.46
C PHE A 202 5.99 -7.50 -7.13
N GLY A 203 4.69 -7.46 -6.85
CA GLY A 203 3.72 -8.45 -7.32
C GLY A 203 3.57 -9.69 -6.44
N ALA A 204 4.22 -9.74 -5.25
CA ALA A 204 4.05 -10.76 -4.22
C ALA A 204 4.04 -12.22 -4.72
N GLY A 205 5.07 -12.61 -5.48
CA GLY A 205 5.22 -13.95 -6.09
C GLY A 205 4.86 -14.00 -7.58
N TYR A 206 4.45 -12.87 -8.17
CA TYR A 206 4.26 -12.69 -9.61
C TYR A 206 5.24 -11.63 -10.16
N LEU A 207 6.51 -11.67 -9.70
CA LEU A 207 7.51 -10.68 -10.10
C LEU A 207 7.66 -10.60 -11.63
N ARG A 208 7.74 -11.74 -12.31
CA ARG A 208 7.89 -11.79 -13.78
C ARG A 208 6.71 -11.13 -14.48
N GLU A 209 5.49 -11.47 -14.09
CA GLU A 209 4.25 -10.91 -14.63
C GLU A 209 4.13 -9.41 -14.36
N ALA A 210 4.50 -8.97 -13.16
CA ALA A 210 4.54 -7.55 -12.79
C ALA A 210 5.56 -6.77 -13.62
N LEU A 211 6.73 -7.34 -13.91
CA LEU A 211 7.74 -6.74 -14.77
C LEU A 211 7.26 -6.61 -16.22
N MET A 212 6.67 -7.68 -16.79
CA MET A 212 6.10 -7.64 -18.15
C MET A 212 5.03 -6.56 -18.26
N LEU A 213 4.18 -6.44 -17.22
CA LEU A 213 3.15 -5.42 -17.19
C LEU A 213 3.73 -4.00 -17.12
N CYS A 214 4.76 -3.78 -16.31
CA CYS A 214 5.43 -2.48 -16.22
C CYS A 214 6.17 -2.09 -17.52
N ASP A 215 6.71 -3.07 -18.24
CA ASP A 215 7.36 -2.85 -19.52
C ASP A 215 6.37 -2.35 -20.58
N LEU A 216 5.15 -2.90 -20.58
CA LEU A 216 4.09 -2.56 -21.53
C LEU A 216 3.27 -1.32 -21.14
N CYS A 217 3.18 -0.99 -19.85
CA CYS A 217 2.31 0.07 -19.33
C CYS A 217 3.13 1.15 -18.59
N PRO A 218 3.40 2.31 -19.21
CA PRO A 218 4.22 3.37 -18.60
C PRO A 218 3.59 4.03 -17.39
N ASN A 219 2.28 3.88 -17.18
CA ASN A 219 1.52 4.37 -16.03
C ASN A 219 1.50 3.38 -14.85
N LEU A 220 2.32 2.33 -14.89
CA LEU A 220 2.43 1.32 -13.83
C LEU A 220 3.69 1.53 -13.00
N TYR A 221 3.52 1.42 -11.68
CA TYR A 221 4.54 1.56 -10.64
C TYR A 221 4.61 0.29 -9.81
N LEU A 222 5.78 -0.02 -9.27
CA LEU A 222 5.96 -1.08 -8.28
C LEU A 222 6.25 -0.47 -6.92
N ASP A 223 5.67 -1.06 -5.88
CA ASP A 223 5.98 -0.78 -4.49
C ASP A 223 6.83 -1.93 -3.93
N THR A 224 7.86 -1.58 -3.17
CA THR A 224 8.88 -2.51 -2.66
C THR A 224 8.56 -3.09 -1.29
N SER A 225 7.40 -2.77 -0.74
CA SER A 225 7.03 -3.01 0.66
C SER A 225 7.05 -4.48 1.09
N SER A 226 6.90 -4.68 2.39
CA SER A 226 6.87 -5.97 3.10
C SER A 226 8.22 -6.71 3.21
N SER A 227 8.19 -7.85 3.87
CA SER A 227 9.37 -8.72 4.08
C SER A 227 9.88 -9.41 2.82
N ASN A 228 9.13 -9.31 1.72
CA ASN A 228 9.42 -9.99 0.46
C ASN A 228 9.60 -11.51 0.60
N SER A 229 8.91 -12.12 1.58
CA SER A 229 8.96 -13.57 1.82
C SER A 229 8.45 -14.41 0.65
N TRP A 230 7.77 -13.78 -0.32
CA TRP A 230 7.35 -14.40 -1.57
C TRP A 230 8.53 -14.90 -2.43
N MET A 231 9.76 -14.36 -2.23
CA MET A 231 10.97 -14.82 -2.93
C MET A 231 11.22 -16.33 -2.77
N ARG A 232 10.73 -16.94 -1.69
CA ARG A 232 10.81 -18.39 -1.46
C ARG A 232 10.04 -19.25 -2.48
N TYR A 233 9.14 -18.64 -3.27
CA TYR A 233 8.39 -19.33 -4.31
C TYR A 233 9.10 -19.32 -5.67
N GLU A 234 10.19 -18.56 -5.78
CA GLU A 234 10.97 -18.48 -7.02
C GLU A 234 11.92 -19.69 -7.14
N GLU A 235 12.13 -20.15 -8.36
CA GLU A 235 12.91 -21.37 -8.66
C GLU A 235 14.43 -21.22 -8.34
N ALA A 236 14.97 -20.02 -8.46
CA ALA A 236 16.37 -19.72 -8.14
C ALA A 236 16.48 -19.10 -6.74
N HIS A 237 17.65 -19.18 -6.13
CA HIS A 237 17.96 -18.41 -4.92
C HIS A 237 17.93 -16.91 -5.22
N LEU A 238 16.72 -16.36 -5.25
CA LEU A 238 16.48 -14.95 -5.50
C LEU A 238 16.66 -14.19 -4.19
N ASP A 239 17.63 -13.29 -4.14
CA ASP A 239 17.77 -12.34 -3.05
C ASP A 239 17.23 -10.95 -3.46
N LEU A 240 17.07 -10.07 -2.47
CA LEU A 240 16.50 -8.74 -2.72
C LEU A 240 17.37 -7.89 -3.67
N ARG A 241 18.69 -8.11 -3.71
CA ARG A 241 19.61 -7.43 -4.63
C ARG A 241 19.34 -7.85 -6.07
N ALA A 242 19.12 -9.13 -6.30
CA ALA A 242 18.78 -9.65 -7.63
C ALA A 242 17.40 -9.12 -8.09
N VAL A 243 16.43 -9.02 -7.16
CA VAL A 243 15.13 -8.40 -7.43
C VAL A 243 15.31 -6.94 -7.85
N PHE A 244 16.04 -6.13 -7.06
CA PHE A 244 16.26 -4.73 -7.40
C PHE A 244 16.98 -4.53 -8.71
N ARG A 245 18.04 -5.31 -9.03
CA ARG A 245 18.72 -5.22 -10.33
C ARG A 245 17.75 -5.45 -11.48
N ARG A 246 16.92 -6.49 -11.39
CA ARG A 246 15.95 -6.84 -12.43
C ARG A 246 14.86 -5.79 -12.58
N VAL A 247 14.36 -5.27 -11.46
CA VAL A 247 13.34 -4.20 -11.46
C VAL A 247 13.91 -2.90 -12.02
N LEU A 248 15.11 -2.50 -11.64
CA LEU A 248 15.74 -1.28 -12.14
C LEU A 248 16.05 -1.37 -13.65
N ASP A 249 16.40 -2.55 -14.13
CA ASP A 249 16.64 -2.80 -15.55
C ASP A 249 15.35 -2.66 -16.40
N VAL A 250 14.24 -3.24 -15.94
CA VAL A 250 12.99 -3.28 -16.72
C VAL A 250 12.10 -2.05 -16.45
N VAL A 251 11.93 -1.67 -15.19
CA VAL A 251 10.97 -0.62 -14.77
C VAL A 251 11.62 0.76 -14.72
N GLY A 252 12.90 0.78 -14.39
CA GLY A 252 13.65 1.99 -14.10
C GLY A 252 13.36 2.57 -12.71
N PRO A 253 14.24 3.46 -12.21
CA PRO A 253 14.12 3.99 -10.86
C PRO A 253 12.93 4.93 -10.65
N GLN A 254 12.39 5.54 -11.72
CA GLN A 254 11.34 6.57 -11.64
C GLN A 254 9.96 6.02 -11.28
N ARG A 255 9.77 4.70 -11.44
CA ARG A 255 8.48 4.03 -11.18
C ARG A 255 8.56 3.01 -10.05
N LEU A 256 9.59 3.12 -9.21
CA LEU A 256 9.77 2.29 -8.02
C LEU A 256 9.49 3.12 -6.77
N LEU A 257 8.60 2.63 -5.89
CA LEU A 257 8.16 3.29 -4.67
C LEU A 257 8.65 2.51 -3.46
N PHE A 258 9.33 3.17 -2.56
CA PHE A 258 9.68 2.56 -1.27
C PHE A 258 8.45 2.43 -0.39
N GLY A 259 8.28 1.26 0.26
CA GLY A 259 7.25 1.02 1.26
C GLY A 259 7.71 0.03 2.31
N THR A 260 7.05 0.05 3.48
CA THR A 260 7.38 -0.84 4.60
C THR A 260 6.31 -1.85 4.94
N ASP A 261 5.07 -1.64 4.55
CA ASP A 261 3.90 -2.42 4.99
C ASP A 261 3.69 -2.32 6.53
N SER A 262 3.96 -1.14 7.08
CA SER A 262 3.71 -0.83 8.49
C SER A 262 2.22 -0.76 8.77
N SER A 263 1.78 -1.19 9.98
CA SER A 263 0.34 -1.36 10.20
C SER A 263 -0.16 -1.20 11.63
N PHE A 264 0.58 -1.58 12.65
CA PHE A 264 0.06 -1.66 14.02
C PHE A 264 1.07 -1.20 15.07
N PHE A 265 0.56 -0.75 16.21
CA PHE A 265 1.35 -0.49 17.41
C PHE A 265 1.31 -1.70 18.37
N PRO A 266 2.40 -2.00 19.11
CA PRO A 266 3.56 -1.11 19.36
C PRO A 266 4.69 -1.23 18.31
N ARG A 267 4.56 -2.04 17.23
CA ARG A 267 5.63 -2.14 16.22
C ARG A 267 5.95 -0.78 15.60
N GLY A 268 4.91 -0.02 15.23
CA GLY A 268 5.06 1.24 14.54
C GLY A 268 5.64 1.10 13.13
N TRP A 269 6.45 2.06 12.70
CA TRP A 269 7.14 2.05 11.41
C TRP A 269 8.23 0.98 11.37
N ASN A 270 8.21 0.16 10.33
CA ASN A 270 9.06 -1.01 10.24
C ASN A 270 10.47 -0.64 9.70
N ALA A 271 11.31 -0.10 10.57
CA ALA A 271 12.67 0.31 10.26
C ALA A 271 13.52 -0.82 9.66
N ALA A 272 13.30 -2.06 10.07
CA ALA A 272 14.06 -3.22 9.55
C ALA A 272 13.85 -3.43 8.04
N ILE A 273 12.65 -3.13 7.51
CA ILE A 273 12.40 -3.17 6.06
C ILE A 273 13.19 -2.09 5.34
N PHE A 274 13.22 -0.87 5.90
CA PHE A 274 14.02 0.21 5.34
C PHE A 274 15.51 -0.13 5.32
N GLU A 275 16.05 -0.62 6.43
CA GLU A 275 17.47 -1.00 6.55
C GLU A 275 17.85 -2.09 5.54
N MET A 276 17.02 -3.13 5.41
CA MET A 276 17.21 -4.22 4.47
C MET A 276 17.22 -3.72 3.01
N GLN A 277 16.28 -2.87 2.63
CA GLN A 277 16.16 -2.33 1.28
C GLN A 277 17.28 -1.34 0.98
N SER A 278 17.59 -0.43 1.90
CA SER A 278 18.67 0.53 1.80
C SER A 278 20.02 -0.17 1.58
N LYS A 279 20.31 -1.20 2.38
CA LYS A 279 21.51 -2.03 2.22
C LYS A 279 21.56 -2.72 0.85
N ALA A 280 20.47 -3.35 0.43
CA ALA A 280 20.41 -4.05 -0.86
C ALA A 280 20.65 -3.13 -2.05
N LEU A 281 20.04 -1.93 -2.07
CA LEU A 281 20.22 -0.92 -3.12
C LEU A 281 21.67 -0.39 -3.13
N TYR A 282 22.26 -0.13 -1.96
CA TYR A 282 23.63 0.33 -1.87
C TYR A 282 24.62 -0.71 -2.39
N GLU A 283 24.46 -1.98 -1.99
CA GLU A 283 25.32 -3.09 -2.42
C GLU A 283 25.27 -3.36 -3.93
N ILE A 284 24.21 -3.00 -4.61
CA ILE A 284 24.13 -3.11 -6.08
C ILE A 284 24.63 -1.87 -6.82
N GLY A 285 25.15 -0.86 -6.10
CA GLY A 285 25.77 0.32 -6.68
C GLY A 285 24.79 1.41 -7.13
N VAL A 286 23.59 1.47 -6.53
CA VAL A 286 22.62 2.56 -6.81
C VAL A 286 23.22 3.88 -6.32
N THR A 287 23.13 4.94 -7.14
CA THR A 287 23.59 6.28 -6.78
C THR A 287 22.69 6.97 -5.78
N GLU A 288 23.17 8.02 -5.10
CA GLU A 288 22.38 8.84 -4.19
C GLU A 288 21.12 9.40 -4.86
N GLU A 289 21.25 9.89 -6.09
CA GLU A 289 20.12 10.43 -6.88
C GLU A 289 19.04 9.38 -7.09
N ILE A 290 19.40 8.16 -7.49
CA ILE A 290 18.46 7.06 -7.67
C ILE A 290 17.83 6.62 -6.34
N ALA A 291 18.64 6.54 -5.28
CA ALA A 291 18.14 6.21 -3.95
C ALA A 291 17.10 7.25 -3.47
N ARG A 292 17.35 8.54 -3.68
CA ARG A 292 16.42 9.62 -3.35
C ARG A 292 15.11 9.53 -4.14
N LEU A 293 15.19 9.19 -5.45
CA LEU A 293 13.99 8.95 -6.26
C LEU A 293 13.12 7.85 -5.63
N ILE A 294 13.72 6.68 -5.33
CA ILE A 294 12.99 5.51 -4.82
C ILE A 294 12.45 5.76 -3.41
N PHE A 295 13.28 6.32 -2.51
CA PHE A 295 12.92 6.48 -1.11
C PHE A 295 12.01 7.68 -0.83
N HIS A 296 11.86 8.63 -1.77
CA HIS A 296 11.10 9.83 -1.50
C HIS A 296 10.39 10.43 -2.74
N ASP A 297 11.17 10.86 -3.75
CA ASP A 297 10.66 11.80 -4.74
C ASP A 297 9.58 11.19 -5.63
N ASN A 298 9.63 9.88 -5.88
CA ASN A 298 8.61 9.19 -6.69
C ASN A 298 7.25 9.18 -6.00
N LEU A 299 7.19 8.93 -4.69
CA LEU A 299 5.92 8.98 -3.95
C LEU A 299 5.34 10.40 -3.94
N VAL A 300 6.20 11.40 -3.67
CA VAL A 300 5.77 12.80 -3.70
C VAL A 300 5.21 13.16 -5.09
N ARG A 301 5.92 12.80 -6.16
CA ARG A 301 5.50 13.05 -7.55
C ARG A 301 4.23 12.28 -7.94
N LEU A 302 4.01 11.10 -7.36
CA LEU A 302 2.83 10.29 -7.61
C LEU A 302 1.55 10.99 -7.14
N PHE A 303 1.60 11.68 -5.99
CA PHE A 303 0.45 12.34 -5.36
C PHE A 303 0.40 13.88 -5.57
N SER A 304 1.50 14.49 -6.07
CA SER A 304 1.60 15.96 -6.26
C SER A 304 0.95 16.48 -7.52
#